data_2d7cded3c2240c4db5c88370039f1eb9
#
_entry.id   2d7cded3c2240c4db5c88370039f1eb9
#
_cell.length_a   1.000
_cell.length_b   1.000
_cell.length_c   1.000
_cell.angle_alpha   90.00
_cell.angle_beta   90.00
_cell.angle_gamma   90.00
#
_symmetry.space_group_name_H-M   'P 1'
#
loop_
_entity.id
_entity.type
_entity.pdbx_description
1 polymer ?
#
loop_
_entity_poly.entity_id
_entity_poly.type
_entity_poly.pdbx_seq_one_letter_code
_entity_poly.pdbx_strand_id
1 'polypeptide(L)'
;YDHAGLASWMTERFGVPLYMSLGEFLMMRMLGSQTRSVPQPEEQHFYARSGMPQDRVERVFEALRQDPFVPPRQDQFRRLRAGDVLTIGPRRWQVLIGEGHSPEHVCLYSAEDRLLIGGDQLLPRITSNVMVTAFEPEGNPLTLWFESLDRLETCAEGTLVLPSHQNVFRGVHARVGQLREHHQQQFEQLRHLVAERGRCTAFEAMLGLYPRLRGPEQDLLALGETVAHLSWLRQRGVLDCQLEADGIIRYNVVQSAIDEEMHW
;
A
#
# COMPACT_ATOMS: atom_id res chain seq x y z
N TYR A 1 -5.76 6.17 9.49
CA TYR A 1 -7.10 6.29 10.03
C TYR A 1 -7.29 5.38 11.24
N ASP A 2 -7.36 4.08 11.07
CA ASP A 2 -7.57 3.08 12.11
C ASP A 2 -6.33 2.80 12.99
N HIS A 3 -5.14 3.28 12.61
CA HIS A 3 -3.90 3.13 13.38
C HIS A 3 -3.55 4.37 14.20
N ALA A 4 -3.74 5.58 13.65
CA ALA A 4 -3.30 6.81 14.29
C ALA A 4 -4.41 7.56 15.06
N GLY A 5 -5.69 7.23 14.84
CA GLY A 5 -6.83 8.00 15.34
C GLY A 5 -6.86 8.24 16.86
N LEU A 6 -6.36 7.29 17.66
CA LEU A 6 -6.30 7.41 19.11
C LEU A 6 -4.96 7.93 19.67
N ALA A 7 -3.99 8.28 18.82
CA ALA A 7 -2.65 8.63 19.29
C ALA A 7 -2.63 9.80 20.27
N SER A 8 -3.40 10.87 20.03
CA SER A 8 -3.50 12.00 20.96
C SER A 8 -4.06 11.59 22.31
N TRP A 9 -5.17 10.86 22.30
CA TRP A 9 -5.81 10.40 23.54
C TRP A 9 -4.86 9.48 24.34
N MET A 10 -4.14 8.57 23.68
CA MET A 10 -3.20 7.66 24.34
C MET A 10 -2.03 8.41 24.97
N THR A 11 -1.42 9.34 24.23
CA THR A 11 -0.27 10.11 24.71
C THR A 11 -0.64 11.02 25.87
N GLU A 12 -1.79 11.69 25.80
CA GLU A 12 -2.30 12.53 26.89
C GLU A 12 -2.70 11.69 28.12
N ARG A 13 -3.45 10.61 27.90
CA ARG A 13 -4.00 9.77 28.99
C ARG A 13 -2.91 9.10 29.81
N PHE A 14 -1.82 8.69 29.17
CA PHE A 14 -0.73 7.94 29.80
C PHE A 14 0.54 8.76 30.02
N GLY A 15 0.58 10.02 29.58
CA GLY A 15 1.76 10.88 29.69
C GLY A 15 2.99 10.33 28.96
N VAL A 16 2.77 9.66 27.81
CA VAL A 16 3.84 8.99 27.05
C VAL A 16 4.11 9.71 25.73
N PRO A 17 5.36 9.69 25.23
CA PRO A 17 5.66 10.29 23.94
C PRO A 17 5.14 9.42 22.77
N LEU A 18 4.81 10.08 21.65
CA LEU A 18 4.57 9.41 20.38
C LEU A 18 5.90 9.05 19.72
N TYR A 19 6.04 7.80 19.26
CA TYR A 19 7.15 7.35 18.44
C TYR A 19 6.60 7.03 17.04
N MET A 20 7.22 7.59 16.01
CA MET A 20 6.87 7.36 14.59
C MET A 20 8.09 7.46 13.70
N SER A 21 8.01 6.93 12.50
CA SER A 21 8.90 7.31 11.39
C SER A 21 8.58 8.74 10.89
N LEU A 22 9.47 9.32 10.12
CA LEU A 22 9.21 10.66 9.55
C LEU A 22 8.17 10.60 8.44
N GLY A 23 8.24 9.57 7.58
CA GLY A 23 7.31 9.38 6.47
C GLY A 23 5.87 9.24 6.96
N GLU A 24 5.63 8.37 7.93
CA GLU A 24 4.30 8.18 8.54
C GLU A 24 3.78 9.45 9.22
N PHE A 25 4.65 10.17 9.95
CA PHE A 25 4.24 11.42 10.59
C PHE A 25 3.85 12.49 9.56
N LEU A 26 4.62 12.66 8.49
CA LEU A 26 4.30 13.63 7.44
C LEU A 26 3.04 13.24 6.67
N MET A 27 2.85 11.95 6.36
CA MET A 27 1.65 11.45 5.69
C MET A 27 0.41 11.69 6.56
N MET A 28 0.47 11.35 7.84
CA MET A 28 -0.61 11.62 8.80
C MET A 28 -0.99 13.11 8.83
N ARG A 29 0.02 14.01 8.88
CA ARG A 29 -0.20 15.45 8.86
C ARG A 29 -0.79 15.95 7.55
N MET A 30 -0.29 15.45 6.42
CA MET A 30 -0.78 15.79 5.09
C MET A 30 -2.25 15.39 4.92
N LEU A 31 -2.59 14.14 5.21
CA LEU A 31 -3.96 13.63 5.10
C LEU A 31 -4.92 14.40 6.00
N GLY A 32 -4.47 14.79 7.17
CA GLY A 32 -5.28 15.55 8.13
C GLY A 32 -5.41 17.04 7.85
N SER A 33 -4.53 17.61 7.04
CA SER A 33 -4.60 19.03 6.64
C SER A 33 -5.56 19.27 5.49
N GLN A 34 -5.94 18.23 4.77
CA GLN A 34 -6.79 18.34 3.60
C GLN A 34 -8.26 18.47 4.01
N THR A 35 -8.85 19.62 3.72
CA THR A 35 -10.31 19.76 3.73
C THR A 35 -10.84 19.04 2.50
N ARG A 36 -11.17 17.75 2.65
CA ARG A 36 -11.64 16.89 1.54
C ARG A 36 -13.07 17.20 1.09
N SER A 37 -13.42 18.48 1.04
CA SER A 37 -14.71 18.91 0.52
C SER A 37 -14.83 18.81 -1.00
N VAL A 38 -13.69 18.91 -1.69
CA VAL A 38 -13.61 18.80 -3.17
C VAL A 38 -12.30 18.05 -3.51
N PRO A 39 -12.32 17.16 -4.53
CA PRO A 39 -11.09 16.54 -5.01
C PRO A 39 -10.08 17.61 -5.41
N GLN A 40 -8.81 17.44 -5.02
CA GLN A 40 -7.75 18.32 -5.49
C GLN A 40 -7.55 18.13 -7.02
N PRO A 41 -7.06 19.14 -7.76
CA PRO A 41 -6.84 19.02 -9.20
C PRO A 41 -5.97 17.81 -9.59
N GLU A 42 -4.96 17.48 -8.78
CA GLU A 42 -4.07 16.34 -8.96
C GLU A 42 -4.81 15.01 -8.80
N GLU A 43 -5.70 14.90 -7.83
CA GLU A 43 -6.54 13.73 -7.63
C GLU A 43 -7.53 13.55 -8.79
N GLN A 44 -8.21 14.63 -9.20
CA GLN A 44 -9.09 14.59 -10.38
C GLN A 44 -8.34 14.15 -11.64
N HIS A 45 -7.12 14.68 -11.83
CA HIS A 45 -6.28 14.33 -12.94
C HIS A 45 -5.84 12.86 -12.92
N PHE A 46 -5.46 12.35 -11.75
CA PHE A 46 -5.09 10.94 -11.56
C PHE A 46 -6.22 9.99 -11.96
N TYR A 47 -7.44 10.24 -11.47
CA TYR A 47 -8.60 9.40 -11.78
C TYR A 47 -9.01 9.51 -13.25
N ALA A 48 -9.02 10.72 -13.82
CA ALA A 48 -9.34 10.95 -15.22
C ALA A 48 -8.36 10.22 -16.14
N ARG A 49 -7.06 10.35 -15.91
CA ARG A 49 -6.00 9.66 -16.68
C ARG A 49 -6.08 8.15 -16.56
N SER A 50 -6.58 7.64 -15.45
CA SER A 50 -6.81 6.21 -15.23
C SER A 50 -8.04 5.66 -15.96
N GLY A 51 -8.86 6.53 -16.59
CA GLY A 51 -10.09 6.18 -17.29
C GLY A 51 -11.28 5.92 -16.37
N MET A 52 -11.23 6.35 -15.09
CA MET A 52 -12.36 6.20 -14.18
C MET A 52 -13.47 7.18 -14.57
N PRO A 53 -14.75 6.72 -14.72
CA PRO A 53 -15.88 7.59 -15.01
C PRO A 53 -16.09 8.65 -13.91
N GLN A 54 -16.45 9.87 -14.32
CA GLN A 54 -16.61 11.02 -13.42
C GLN A 54 -17.58 10.75 -12.27
N ASP A 55 -18.70 10.08 -12.56
CA ASP A 55 -19.72 9.73 -11.55
C ASP A 55 -19.18 8.78 -10.48
N ARG A 56 -18.22 7.91 -10.81
CA ARG A 56 -17.52 7.06 -9.84
C ARG A 56 -16.55 7.86 -9.00
N VAL A 57 -15.79 8.75 -9.61
CA VAL A 57 -14.90 9.67 -8.90
C VAL A 57 -15.68 10.49 -7.87
N GLU A 58 -16.81 11.07 -8.27
CA GLU A 58 -17.69 11.84 -7.37
C GLU A 58 -18.17 11.03 -6.16
N ARG A 59 -18.56 9.77 -6.39
CA ARG A 59 -18.96 8.87 -5.29
C ARG A 59 -17.82 8.55 -4.32
N VAL A 60 -16.59 8.35 -4.82
CA VAL A 60 -15.42 8.15 -3.97
C VAL A 60 -15.22 9.35 -3.05
N PHE A 61 -15.23 10.55 -3.61
CA PHE A 61 -15.02 11.77 -2.81
C PHE A 61 -16.20 12.09 -1.89
N GLU A 62 -17.41 11.73 -2.27
CA GLU A 62 -18.56 11.83 -1.36
C GLU A 62 -18.41 10.92 -0.13
N ALA A 63 -17.98 9.68 -0.33
CA ALA A 63 -17.70 8.76 0.78
C ALA A 63 -16.58 9.30 1.70
N LEU A 64 -15.49 9.82 1.14
CA LEU A 64 -14.40 10.43 1.91
C LEU A 64 -14.83 11.69 2.69
N ARG A 65 -15.84 12.43 2.21
CA ARG A 65 -16.42 13.57 2.94
C ARG A 65 -17.28 13.13 4.12
N GLN A 66 -17.98 12.01 3.98
CA GLN A 66 -18.87 11.50 5.03
C GLN A 66 -18.10 10.89 6.22
N ASP A 67 -16.92 10.34 5.96
CA ASP A 67 -16.02 9.80 6.98
C ASP A 67 -14.61 10.44 6.88
N PRO A 68 -14.45 11.70 7.29
CA PRO A 68 -13.18 12.39 7.16
C PRO A 68 -12.14 11.86 8.16
N PHE A 69 -10.93 11.69 7.71
CA PHE A 69 -9.80 11.43 8.61
C PHE A 69 -9.55 12.66 9.51
N VAL A 70 -9.68 12.47 10.80
CA VAL A 70 -9.31 13.48 11.79
C VAL A 70 -7.93 13.11 12.36
N PRO A 71 -6.87 13.84 12.01
CA PRO A 71 -5.53 13.49 12.46
C PRO A 71 -5.39 13.75 13.96
N PRO A 72 -4.55 12.98 14.65
CA PRO A 72 -4.21 13.26 16.04
C PRO A 72 -3.57 14.67 16.17
N ARG A 73 -3.90 15.37 17.24
CA ARG A 73 -3.33 16.69 17.58
C ARG A 73 -1.94 16.54 18.21
N GLN A 74 -1.03 15.87 17.50
CA GLN A 74 0.35 15.68 17.95
C GLN A 74 1.28 16.50 17.08
N ASP A 75 1.91 17.52 17.66
CA ASP A 75 2.88 18.38 16.98
C ASP A 75 4.32 17.90 17.21
N GLN A 76 4.54 16.97 18.14
CA GLN A 76 5.85 16.43 18.48
C GLN A 76 5.83 14.91 18.49
N PHE A 77 6.91 14.32 17.99
CA PHE A 77 7.13 12.89 18.02
C PHE A 77 8.62 12.57 18.21
N ARG A 78 8.92 11.37 18.68
CA ARG A 78 10.28 10.82 18.71
C ARG A 78 10.47 9.97 17.46
N ARG A 79 11.39 10.39 16.61
CA ARG A 79 11.63 9.71 15.36
C ARG A 79 12.25 8.33 15.57
N LEU A 80 11.68 7.32 14.89
CA LEU A 80 12.23 5.98 14.71
C LEU A 80 12.87 5.86 13.33
N ARG A 81 14.00 5.12 13.28
CA ARG A 81 14.72 4.77 12.04
C ARG A 81 14.99 3.29 11.99
N ALA A 82 15.22 2.77 10.81
CA ALA A 82 15.68 1.39 10.64
C ALA A 82 16.92 1.12 11.50
N GLY A 83 16.90 0.01 12.23
CA GLY A 83 17.99 -0.41 13.09
C GLY A 83 18.00 0.20 14.50
N ASP A 84 17.17 1.20 14.79
CA ASP A 84 16.99 1.71 16.16
C ASP A 84 16.56 0.55 17.08
N VAL A 85 16.96 0.64 18.35
CA VAL A 85 16.58 -0.35 19.37
C VAL A 85 15.82 0.35 20.49
N LEU A 86 14.59 -0.10 20.72
CA LEU A 86 13.77 0.31 21.84
C LEU A 86 13.83 -0.73 22.95
N THR A 87 13.96 -0.27 24.20
CA THR A 87 13.76 -1.12 25.38
C THR A 87 12.38 -0.84 25.96
N ILE A 88 11.49 -1.84 25.89
CA ILE A 88 10.12 -1.74 26.42
C ILE A 88 9.91 -2.86 27.44
N GLY A 89 9.82 -2.49 28.70
CA GLY A 89 9.87 -3.44 29.80
C GLY A 89 11.20 -4.23 29.77
N PRO A 90 11.18 -5.57 29.86
CA PRO A 90 12.39 -6.38 29.81
C PRO A 90 12.90 -6.65 28.39
N ARG A 91 12.15 -6.24 27.34
CA ARG A 91 12.41 -6.64 25.95
C ARG A 91 13.15 -5.58 25.17
N ARG A 92 14.02 -6.04 24.29
CA ARG A 92 14.67 -5.24 23.27
C ARG A 92 13.97 -5.44 21.94
N TRP A 93 13.60 -4.33 21.30
CA TRP A 93 12.90 -4.31 20.05
C TRP A 93 13.71 -3.56 19.00
N GLN A 94 14.12 -4.25 17.96
CA GLN A 94 14.75 -3.64 16.79
C GLN A 94 13.68 -3.08 15.88
N VAL A 95 13.86 -1.85 15.41
CA VAL A 95 13.02 -1.22 14.41
C VAL A 95 13.37 -1.76 13.03
N LEU A 96 12.40 -2.39 12.38
CA LEU A 96 12.42 -2.72 10.96
C LEU A 96 11.49 -1.74 10.25
N ILE A 97 11.92 -1.23 9.10
CA ILE A 97 11.10 -0.33 8.28
C ILE A 97 10.55 -1.10 7.09
N GLY A 98 9.23 -1.11 6.96
CA GLY A 98 8.51 -1.57 5.79
C GLY A 98 8.09 -0.39 4.92
N GLU A 99 7.84 -0.66 3.65
CA GLU A 99 7.40 0.33 2.65
C GLU A 99 6.43 -0.33 1.67
N GLY A 100 5.81 0.46 0.83
CA GLY A 100 4.87 0.00 -0.19
C GLY A 100 3.42 0.10 0.25
N HIS A 101 3.06 -0.37 1.45
CA HIS A 101 1.73 -0.16 2.04
C HIS A 101 1.58 1.27 2.56
N SER A 102 2.55 1.73 3.32
CA SER A 102 2.64 3.10 3.80
C SER A 102 4.12 3.55 3.85
N PRO A 103 4.41 4.85 3.91
CA PRO A 103 5.78 5.33 3.90
C PRO A 103 6.46 5.07 5.24
N GLU A 104 7.61 4.37 5.22
CA GLU A 104 8.41 4.06 6.41
C GLU A 104 7.59 3.37 7.54
N HIS A 105 6.76 2.35 7.20
CA HIS A 105 5.98 1.59 8.18
C HIS A 105 6.89 0.96 9.24
N VAL A 106 6.65 1.26 10.52
CA VAL A 106 7.45 0.75 11.63
C VAL A 106 6.97 -0.63 12.07
N CYS A 107 7.85 -1.64 11.94
CA CYS A 107 7.71 -2.93 12.59
C CYS A 107 8.71 -3.05 13.75
N LEU A 108 8.35 -3.77 14.82
CA LEU A 108 9.23 -3.99 15.97
C LEU A 108 9.53 -5.48 16.12
N TYR A 109 10.80 -5.85 16.05
CA TYR A 109 11.26 -7.23 16.16
C TYR A 109 12.08 -7.46 17.42
N SER A 110 11.64 -8.40 18.26
CA SER A 110 12.42 -8.94 19.38
C SER A 110 12.98 -10.31 19.01
N ALA A 111 14.27 -10.36 18.71
CA ALA A 111 14.93 -11.60 18.27
C ALA A 111 15.01 -12.63 19.41
N GLU A 112 15.24 -12.17 20.65
CA GLU A 112 15.34 -13.03 21.84
C GLU A 112 14.02 -13.76 22.12
N ASP A 113 12.90 -13.04 22.02
CA ASP A 113 11.56 -13.61 22.26
C ASP A 113 10.92 -14.20 21.00
N ARG A 114 11.51 -14.00 19.82
CA ARG A 114 10.94 -14.34 18.51
C ARG A 114 9.53 -13.76 18.32
N LEU A 115 9.43 -12.45 18.56
CA LEU A 115 8.19 -11.69 18.41
C LEU A 115 8.37 -10.61 17.35
N LEU A 116 7.39 -10.45 16.48
CA LEU A 116 7.32 -9.39 15.48
C LEU A 116 5.99 -8.66 15.62
N ILE A 117 6.02 -7.38 16.00
CA ILE A 117 4.86 -6.51 15.82
C ILE A 117 4.93 -6.01 14.38
N GLY A 118 4.13 -6.62 13.50
CA GLY A 118 4.22 -6.44 12.06
C GLY A 118 3.32 -5.33 11.52
N GLY A 119 2.38 -4.83 12.33
CA GLY A 119 1.39 -3.86 11.85
C GLY A 119 0.66 -4.38 10.62
N ASP A 120 0.47 -3.52 9.61
CA ASP A 120 -0.09 -3.90 8.32
C ASP A 120 0.96 -4.42 7.34
N GLN A 121 2.24 -4.39 7.70
CA GLN A 121 3.28 -4.90 6.82
C GLN A 121 3.23 -6.43 6.65
N LEU A 122 2.62 -7.16 7.60
CA LEU A 122 2.47 -8.61 7.48
C LEU A 122 1.18 -9.11 8.15
N LEU A 123 0.13 -9.27 7.36
CA LEU A 123 -1.18 -9.76 7.78
C LEU A 123 -1.34 -11.27 7.51
N PRO A 124 -2.10 -12.02 8.33
CA PRO A 124 -2.12 -13.49 8.25
C PRO A 124 -2.87 -14.08 7.05
N ARG A 125 -3.88 -13.38 6.52
CA ARG A 125 -4.74 -13.91 5.45
C ARG A 125 -4.97 -12.94 4.30
N ILE A 126 -5.37 -11.71 4.61
CA ILE A 126 -5.55 -10.67 3.59
C ILE A 126 -4.18 -10.10 3.18
N THR A 127 -4.10 -9.56 1.99
CA THR A 127 -2.97 -8.75 1.55
C THR A 127 -3.14 -7.32 2.06
N SER A 128 -2.04 -6.70 2.43
CA SER A 128 -2.03 -5.25 2.66
C SER A 128 -2.18 -4.54 1.32
N ASN A 129 -2.95 -3.48 1.29
CA ASN A 129 -3.12 -2.72 0.06
C ASN A 129 -1.82 -1.97 -0.27
N VAL A 130 -1.29 -2.19 -1.47
CA VAL A 130 -0.08 -1.53 -2.00
C VAL A 130 -0.49 -0.73 -3.22
N MET A 131 -0.57 0.59 -3.09
CA MET A 131 -1.22 1.43 -4.09
C MET A 131 -0.37 2.62 -4.55
N VAL A 132 -0.49 2.94 -5.84
CA VAL A 132 -0.11 4.26 -6.36
C VAL A 132 -1.21 5.24 -6.01
N THR A 133 -0.82 6.42 -5.57
CA THR A 133 -1.73 7.50 -5.21
C THR A 133 -1.55 8.71 -6.12
N ALA A 134 -2.48 9.63 -6.08
CA ALA A 134 -2.38 10.90 -6.80
C ALA A 134 -1.19 11.77 -6.34
N PHE A 135 -0.66 11.52 -5.14
CA PHE A 135 0.50 12.26 -4.61
C PHE A 135 1.82 11.81 -5.25
N GLU A 136 1.90 10.55 -5.67
CA GLU A 136 3.06 9.98 -6.34
C GLU A 136 2.61 9.10 -7.52
N PRO A 137 2.04 9.70 -8.59
CA PRO A 137 1.39 8.97 -9.67
C PRO A 137 2.35 8.11 -10.53
N GLU A 138 3.65 8.38 -10.48
CA GLU A 138 4.70 7.63 -11.17
C GLU A 138 5.44 6.67 -10.22
N GLY A 139 4.97 6.51 -8.99
CA GLY A 139 5.56 5.64 -7.98
C GLY A 139 5.54 4.16 -8.37
N ASN A 140 6.43 3.39 -7.73
CA ASN A 140 6.45 1.92 -7.83
C ASN A 140 6.46 1.31 -6.43
N PRO A 141 5.34 1.39 -5.70
CA PRO A 141 5.28 0.91 -4.32
C PRO A 141 5.45 -0.61 -4.20
N LEU A 142 5.19 -1.38 -5.25
CA LEU A 142 5.41 -2.83 -5.23
C LEU A 142 6.89 -3.22 -5.17
N THR A 143 7.79 -2.44 -5.79
CA THR A 143 9.23 -2.67 -5.61
C THR A 143 9.63 -2.47 -4.16
N LEU A 144 9.20 -1.38 -3.53
CA LEU A 144 9.45 -1.11 -2.11
C LEU A 144 8.81 -2.18 -1.19
N TRP A 145 7.64 -2.65 -1.58
CA TRP A 145 6.95 -3.75 -0.89
C TRP A 145 7.76 -5.04 -0.90
N PHE A 146 8.25 -5.48 -2.06
CA PHE A 146 9.07 -6.69 -2.16
C PHE A 146 10.39 -6.58 -1.39
N GLU A 147 11.06 -5.43 -1.45
CA GLU A 147 12.24 -5.17 -0.61
C GLU A 147 11.92 -5.23 0.89
N SER A 148 10.74 -4.80 1.27
CA SER A 148 10.27 -4.88 2.65
C SER A 148 9.98 -6.32 3.07
N LEU A 149 9.45 -7.14 2.19
CA LEU A 149 9.27 -8.57 2.42
C LEU A 149 10.63 -9.27 2.62
N ASP A 150 11.66 -8.93 1.82
CA ASP A 150 13.04 -9.43 2.01
C ASP A 150 13.58 -9.10 3.41
N ARG A 151 13.33 -7.87 3.89
CA ARG A 151 13.71 -7.47 5.25
C ARG A 151 12.99 -8.29 6.32
N LEU A 152 11.72 -8.62 6.14
CA LEU A 152 10.97 -9.44 7.09
C LEU A 152 11.43 -10.92 7.10
N GLU A 153 11.93 -11.43 5.97
CA GLU A 153 12.51 -12.78 5.90
C GLU A 153 13.80 -12.93 6.72
N THR A 154 14.41 -11.84 7.16
CA THR A 154 15.54 -11.89 8.11
C THR A 154 15.12 -12.27 9.54
N CYS A 155 13.83 -12.22 9.88
CA CYS A 155 13.32 -12.69 11.16
C CYS A 155 13.49 -14.20 11.30
N ALA A 156 13.78 -14.66 12.51
CA ALA A 156 13.99 -16.09 12.78
C ALA A 156 12.73 -16.92 12.42
N GLU A 157 12.94 -18.13 11.89
CA GLU A 157 11.86 -19.08 11.71
C GLU A 157 11.12 -19.35 13.03
N GLY A 158 9.81 -19.49 12.96
CA GLY A 158 8.97 -19.68 14.14
C GLY A 158 8.67 -18.40 14.92
N THR A 159 9.08 -17.21 14.43
CA THR A 159 8.67 -15.92 14.99
C THR A 159 7.15 -15.81 15.03
N LEU A 160 6.61 -15.41 16.20
CA LEU A 160 5.20 -15.07 16.36
C LEU A 160 4.97 -13.64 15.86
N VAL A 161 4.07 -13.50 14.89
CA VAL A 161 3.66 -12.21 14.33
C VAL A 161 2.42 -11.70 15.04
N LEU A 162 2.49 -10.45 15.48
CA LEU A 162 1.41 -9.65 16.05
C LEU A 162 0.97 -8.62 15.00
N PRO A 163 -0.01 -8.95 14.15
CA PRO A 163 -0.48 -8.05 13.09
C PRO A 163 -1.48 -7.04 13.64
N SER A 164 -1.77 -5.97 12.89
CA SER A 164 -2.80 -4.99 13.25
C SER A 164 -4.20 -5.57 13.12
N HIS A 165 -4.39 -6.44 12.15
CA HIS A 165 -5.69 -7.01 11.82
C HIS A 165 -5.65 -8.54 11.89
N GLN A 166 -6.79 -9.14 12.25
CA GLN A 166 -7.00 -10.57 12.37
C GLN A 166 -6.21 -11.21 13.53
N ASN A 167 -5.82 -12.48 13.41
CA ASN A 167 -5.21 -13.24 14.49
C ASN A 167 -3.69 -13.24 14.42
N VAL A 168 -3.05 -13.37 15.57
CA VAL A 168 -1.62 -13.65 15.65
C VAL A 168 -1.29 -14.98 14.96
N PHE A 169 -0.10 -15.08 14.37
CA PHE A 169 0.29 -16.26 13.62
C PHE A 169 1.79 -16.52 13.67
N ARG A 170 2.22 -17.70 13.23
CA ARG A 170 3.62 -18.06 13.02
C ARG A 170 3.85 -18.38 11.55
N GLY A 171 5.11 -18.28 11.11
CA GLY A 171 5.50 -18.62 9.74
C GLY A 171 5.66 -17.39 8.85
N VAL A 172 6.50 -16.45 9.28
CA VAL A 172 6.86 -15.23 8.51
C VAL A 172 7.25 -15.60 7.08
N HIS A 173 8.19 -16.53 6.89
CA HIS A 173 8.72 -16.91 5.57
C HIS A 173 7.63 -17.53 4.68
N ALA A 174 6.82 -18.43 5.23
CA ALA A 174 5.69 -19.01 4.48
C ALA A 174 4.69 -17.93 4.05
N ARG A 175 4.41 -16.95 4.94
CA ARG A 175 3.48 -15.87 4.62
C ARG A 175 4.05 -14.90 3.58
N VAL A 176 5.33 -14.57 3.67
CA VAL A 176 6.02 -13.77 2.64
C VAL A 176 5.96 -14.47 1.28
N GLY A 177 6.22 -15.78 1.23
CA GLY A 177 6.08 -16.57 -0.01
C GLY A 177 4.67 -16.49 -0.60
N GLN A 178 3.63 -16.61 0.22
CA GLN A 178 2.22 -16.46 -0.23
C GLN A 178 1.91 -15.06 -0.77
N LEU A 179 2.48 -14.00 -0.16
CA LEU A 179 2.30 -12.64 -0.65
C LEU A 179 2.97 -12.42 -2.00
N ARG A 180 4.18 -12.95 -2.20
CA ARG A 180 4.88 -12.92 -3.50
C ARG A 180 4.07 -13.66 -4.57
N GLU A 181 3.62 -14.88 -4.26
CA GLU A 181 2.81 -15.68 -5.18
C GLU A 181 1.50 -14.97 -5.55
N HIS A 182 0.84 -14.32 -4.57
CA HIS A 182 -0.36 -13.53 -4.84
C HIS A 182 -0.11 -12.41 -5.86
N HIS A 183 0.94 -11.60 -5.67
CA HIS A 183 1.26 -10.53 -6.61
C HIS A 183 1.67 -11.07 -7.99
N GLN A 184 2.40 -12.20 -8.02
CA GLN A 184 2.74 -12.86 -9.27
C GLN A 184 1.48 -13.27 -10.06
N GLN A 185 0.51 -13.88 -9.40
CA GLN A 185 -0.77 -14.23 -10.04
C GLN A 185 -1.50 -12.99 -10.56
N GLN A 186 -1.47 -11.87 -9.83
CA GLN A 186 -2.03 -10.59 -10.29
C GLN A 186 -1.30 -10.04 -11.52
N PHE A 187 0.03 -10.12 -11.58
CA PHE A 187 0.80 -9.70 -12.75
C PHE A 187 0.45 -10.52 -13.99
N GLU A 188 0.37 -11.83 -13.87
CA GLU A 188 0.00 -12.72 -14.97
C GLU A 188 -1.43 -12.44 -15.46
N GLN A 189 -2.37 -12.29 -14.52
CA GLN A 189 -3.75 -11.97 -14.85
C GLN A 189 -3.88 -10.64 -15.57
N LEU A 190 -3.16 -9.58 -15.11
CA LEU A 190 -3.12 -8.28 -15.77
C LEU A 190 -2.52 -8.36 -17.17
N ARG A 191 -1.37 -9.05 -17.34
CA ARG A 191 -0.74 -9.24 -18.63
C ARG A 191 -1.69 -9.89 -19.64
N HIS A 192 -2.38 -10.97 -19.23
CA HIS A 192 -3.38 -11.64 -20.08
C HIS A 192 -4.53 -10.72 -20.43
N LEU A 193 -5.09 -10.02 -19.45
CA LEU A 193 -6.21 -9.10 -19.67
C LEU A 193 -5.86 -7.97 -20.65
N VAL A 194 -4.65 -7.39 -20.51
CA VAL A 194 -4.16 -6.34 -21.42
C VAL A 194 -3.93 -6.91 -22.81
N ALA A 195 -3.36 -8.13 -22.93
CA ALA A 195 -3.14 -8.80 -24.21
C ALA A 195 -4.46 -9.11 -24.96
N GLU A 196 -5.46 -9.63 -24.26
CA GLU A 196 -6.77 -9.95 -24.84
C GLU A 196 -7.50 -8.71 -25.34
N ARG A 197 -7.40 -7.58 -24.64
CA ARG A 197 -8.04 -6.32 -25.01
C ARG A 197 -7.25 -5.53 -26.05
N GLY A 198 -5.98 -5.87 -26.25
CA GLY A 198 -5.03 -5.13 -27.08
C GLY A 198 -4.59 -3.80 -26.45
N ARG A 199 -5.52 -3.01 -25.92
CA ARG A 199 -5.28 -1.76 -25.16
C ARG A 199 -6.35 -1.60 -24.09
N CYS A 200 -5.95 -1.25 -22.88
CA CYS A 200 -6.92 -0.98 -21.82
C CYS A 200 -6.44 0.13 -20.87
N THR A 201 -7.40 0.81 -20.25
CA THR A 201 -7.16 1.78 -19.18
C THR A 201 -6.93 1.06 -17.86
N ALA A 202 -6.36 1.77 -16.86
CA ALA A 202 -6.22 1.21 -15.53
C ALA A 202 -7.59 0.87 -14.90
N PHE A 203 -8.61 1.67 -15.18
CA PHE A 203 -9.97 1.40 -14.70
C PHE A 203 -10.56 0.12 -15.29
N GLU A 204 -10.41 -0.11 -16.60
CA GLU A 204 -10.86 -1.35 -17.25
C GLU A 204 -10.09 -2.58 -16.72
N ALA A 205 -8.78 -2.43 -16.48
CA ALA A 205 -7.95 -3.45 -15.87
C ALA A 205 -8.41 -3.78 -14.45
N MET A 206 -8.72 -2.77 -13.64
CA MET A 206 -9.28 -2.91 -12.30
C MET A 206 -10.58 -3.73 -12.31
N LEU A 207 -11.50 -3.43 -13.21
CA LEU A 207 -12.76 -4.19 -13.32
C LEU A 207 -12.53 -5.66 -13.70
N GLY A 208 -11.46 -5.96 -14.44
CA GLY A 208 -11.05 -7.31 -14.78
C GLY A 208 -10.45 -8.07 -13.59
N LEU A 209 -9.61 -7.41 -12.79
CA LEU A 209 -9.00 -8.00 -11.60
C LEU A 209 -10.00 -8.16 -10.44
N TYR A 210 -10.86 -7.18 -10.26
CA TYR A 210 -11.77 -7.09 -9.11
C TYR A 210 -13.25 -7.04 -9.54
N PRO A 211 -13.81 -8.11 -10.13
CA PRO A 211 -15.18 -8.10 -10.69
C PRO A 211 -16.27 -7.99 -9.63
N ARG A 212 -15.93 -8.03 -8.34
CA ARG A 212 -16.90 -8.03 -7.22
C ARG A 212 -16.81 -6.78 -6.35
N LEU A 213 -16.24 -5.68 -6.86
CA LEU A 213 -16.19 -4.41 -6.13
C LEU A 213 -17.58 -3.91 -5.77
N ARG A 214 -17.73 -3.48 -4.50
CA ARG A 214 -19.02 -3.01 -3.96
C ARG A 214 -18.81 -1.74 -3.16
N GLY A 215 -18.72 -0.62 -3.83
CA GLY A 215 -18.68 0.68 -3.17
C GLY A 215 -17.45 1.52 -3.47
N PRO A 216 -17.54 2.81 -3.17
CA PRO A 216 -16.55 3.80 -3.58
C PRO A 216 -15.19 3.65 -2.91
N GLU A 217 -15.15 3.19 -1.66
CA GLU A 217 -13.89 2.94 -0.94
C GLU A 217 -13.10 1.80 -1.58
N GLN A 218 -13.79 0.74 -2.00
CA GLN A 218 -13.16 -0.37 -2.72
C GLN A 218 -12.70 0.06 -4.11
N ASP A 219 -13.42 0.93 -4.79
CA ASP A 219 -13.01 1.51 -6.09
C ASP A 219 -11.69 2.28 -5.94
N LEU A 220 -11.54 3.08 -4.87
CA LEU A 220 -10.33 3.83 -4.58
C LEU A 220 -9.12 2.90 -4.39
N LEU A 221 -9.25 1.93 -3.48
CA LEU A 221 -8.17 1.01 -3.12
C LEU A 221 -7.78 0.13 -4.31
N ALA A 222 -8.79 -0.45 -4.99
CA ALA A 222 -8.57 -1.34 -6.12
C ALA A 222 -7.94 -0.63 -7.33
N LEU A 223 -8.31 0.64 -7.61
CA LEU A 223 -7.66 1.40 -8.68
C LEU A 223 -6.20 1.66 -8.37
N GLY A 224 -5.89 2.14 -7.16
CA GLY A 224 -4.53 2.41 -6.75
C GLY A 224 -3.64 1.16 -6.80
N GLU A 225 -4.16 0.02 -6.35
CA GLU A 225 -3.47 -1.27 -6.41
C GLU A 225 -3.29 -1.76 -7.86
N THR A 226 -4.30 -1.60 -8.71
CA THR A 226 -4.18 -1.92 -10.15
C THR A 226 -3.10 -1.08 -10.82
N VAL A 227 -3.08 0.23 -10.55
CA VAL A 227 -2.03 1.13 -11.09
C VAL A 227 -0.65 0.72 -10.59
N ALA A 228 -0.52 0.28 -9.32
CA ALA A 228 0.75 -0.21 -8.78
C ALA A 228 1.25 -1.45 -9.56
N HIS A 229 0.38 -2.42 -9.86
CA HIS A 229 0.73 -3.59 -10.65
C HIS A 229 1.06 -3.23 -12.10
N LEU A 230 0.30 -2.34 -12.74
CA LEU A 230 0.60 -1.85 -14.10
C LEU A 230 1.94 -1.10 -14.14
N SER A 231 2.23 -0.26 -13.15
CA SER A 231 3.50 0.47 -13.01
C SER A 231 4.68 -0.50 -12.88
N TRP A 232 4.53 -1.54 -12.06
CA TRP A 232 5.56 -2.56 -11.86
C TRP A 232 5.87 -3.35 -13.15
N LEU A 233 4.83 -3.78 -13.90
CA LEU A 233 4.97 -4.45 -15.19
C LEU A 233 5.59 -3.53 -16.25
N ARG A 234 5.21 -2.25 -16.28
CA ARG A 234 5.79 -1.25 -17.18
C ARG A 234 7.28 -1.07 -16.95
N GLN A 235 7.70 -0.91 -15.70
CA GLN A 235 9.11 -0.71 -15.37
C GLN A 235 9.98 -1.92 -15.69
N ARG A 236 9.40 -3.10 -15.84
CA ARG A 236 10.07 -4.32 -16.31
C ARG A 236 9.98 -4.56 -17.81
N GLY A 237 9.41 -3.61 -18.55
CA GLY A 237 9.29 -3.70 -20.01
C GLY A 237 8.27 -4.73 -20.50
N VAL A 238 7.39 -5.22 -19.61
CA VAL A 238 6.31 -6.16 -19.97
C VAL A 238 5.14 -5.42 -20.60
N LEU A 239 4.79 -4.28 -20.03
CA LEU A 239 3.79 -3.36 -20.56
C LEU A 239 4.44 -2.06 -21.01
N ASP A 240 3.82 -1.44 -22.00
CA ASP A 240 4.01 -0.04 -22.35
C ASP A 240 2.73 0.72 -22.13
N CYS A 241 2.81 2.04 -22.03
CA CYS A 241 1.63 2.88 -21.90
C CYS A 241 1.76 4.18 -22.67
N GLN A 242 0.63 4.69 -23.14
CA GLN A 242 0.57 5.94 -23.89
C GLN A 242 -0.57 6.81 -23.38
N LEU A 243 -0.26 8.09 -23.16
CA LEU A 243 -1.27 9.12 -22.95
C LEU A 243 -1.88 9.47 -24.31
N GLU A 244 -3.16 9.25 -24.47
CA GLU A 244 -3.87 9.49 -25.72
C GLU A 244 -4.47 10.92 -25.80
N ALA A 245 -5.00 11.28 -26.96
CA ALA A 245 -5.54 12.62 -27.22
C ALA A 245 -6.75 12.98 -26.33
N ASP A 246 -7.44 11.98 -25.79
CA ASP A 246 -8.54 12.13 -24.83
C ASP A 246 -8.05 12.35 -23.39
N GLY A 247 -6.73 12.37 -23.16
CA GLY A 247 -6.12 12.55 -21.85
C GLY A 247 -6.05 11.30 -20.98
N ILE A 248 -6.43 10.13 -21.52
CA ILE A 248 -6.45 8.86 -20.79
C ILE A 248 -5.20 8.03 -21.12
N ILE A 249 -4.62 7.39 -20.11
CA ILE A 249 -3.50 6.46 -20.28
C ILE A 249 -4.05 5.08 -20.63
N ARG A 250 -3.52 4.50 -21.71
CA ARG A 250 -3.81 3.12 -22.11
C ARG A 250 -2.54 2.28 -22.13
N TYR A 251 -2.67 1.06 -21.65
CA TYR A 251 -1.61 0.08 -21.54
C TYR A 251 -1.74 -0.99 -22.63
N ASN A 252 -0.62 -1.44 -23.14
CA ASN A 252 -0.51 -2.55 -24.08
C ASN A 252 0.68 -3.44 -23.71
N VAL A 253 0.63 -4.72 -24.11
CA VAL A 253 1.75 -5.64 -23.92
C VAL A 253 2.84 -5.31 -24.92
N VAL A 254 4.10 -5.29 -24.46
CA VAL A 254 5.27 -5.14 -25.33
C VAL A 254 5.45 -6.43 -26.15
N GLN A 255 5.64 -6.31 -27.46
CA GLN A 255 5.66 -7.46 -28.40
C GLN A 255 6.69 -8.53 -28.01
N SER A 256 7.88 -8.13 -27.55
CA SER A 256 8.91 -9.06 -27.08
C SER A 256 8.55 -9.84 -25.82
N ALA A 257 7.61 -9.35 -25.02
CA ALA A 257 7.17 -9.98 -23.77
C ALA A 257 5.97 -10.93 -23.95
N ILE A 258 5.48 -11.11 -25.18
CA ILE A 258 4.37 -12.03 -25.47
C ILE A 258 4.82 -13.49 -25.41
N ASP A 259 6.07 -13.77 -25.85
CA ASP A 259 6.59 -15.11 -26.04
C ASP A 259 7.52 -15.60 -24.91
N GLU A 260 7.79 -14.78 -23.89
CA GLU A 260 8.66 -15.14 -22.77
C GLU A 260 7.86 -15.67 -21.57
N GLU A 261 8.22 -16.89 -21.10
CA GLU A 261 7.88 -17.31 -19.72
C GLU A 261 8.66 -16.43 -18.75
N MET A 262 7.98 -15.50 -18.14
CA MET A 262 8.62 -14.57 -17.21
C MET A 262 8.80 -15.20 -15.83
N HIS A 263 10.06 -15.28 -15.41
CA HIS A 263 10.42 -15.59 -14.02
C HIS A 263 10.52 -14.27 -13.24
N TRP A 264 9.57 -14.08 -12.34
CA TRP A 264 9.46 -12.89 -11.49
C TRP A 264 10.32 -12.98 -10.22
#